data_764a590d408045a7d12f2fd14a291090
#
_entry.id   764a590d408045a7d12f2fd14a291090
#
_cell.length_a   1.000
_cell.length_b   1.000
_cell.length_c   1.000
_cell.angle_alpha   90.00
_cell.angle_beta   90.00
_cell.angle_gamma   90.00
#
_symmetry.space_group_name_H-M   'P 1'
#
loop_
_entity.id
_entity.type
_entity.pdbx_description
1 polymer ?
#
loop_
_entity_poly.entity_id
_entity_poly.type
_entity_poly.pdbx_seq_one_letter_code
_entity_poly.pdbx_strand_id
1 'polypeptide(L)'
;MKIVLPATSTLAALTLAVLAVAGMAEAAPYIPKDGNAVIEQLPRRADTTQMALRAQREQLSRTPQDLALATGLAQRYIGLARSETDPRYLGYAQAALAPW
;
A
#
# COMPACT_ATOMS: atom_id res chain seq x y z
N MET A 1 31.47 43.64 45.28
CA MET A 1 31.71 42.51 44.43
C MET A 1 30.40 41.77 44.19
N LYS A 2 29.95 41.73 42.99
CA LYS A 2 28.67 41.11 42.66
C LYS A 2 28.94 39.81 41.92
N ILE A 3 28.43 38.74 42.39
CA ILE A 3 28.51 37.43 41.74
C ILE A 3 27.26 37.27 40.93
N VAL A 4 27.43 37.24 39.61
CA VAL A 4 26.31 37.04 38.65
C VAL A 4 26.41 35.57 38.18
N LEU A 5 25.75 34.68 38.90
CA LEU A 5 25.95 33.26 38.66
C LEU A 5 24.73 32.45 38.25
N PRO A 6 23.46 32.93 38.29
CA PRO A 6 22.39 31.95 38.12
C PRO A 6 21.78 31.87 36.73
N ALA A 7 22.05 32.79 35.81
CA ALA A 7 21.34 32.80 34.52
C ALA A 7 21.77 31.70 33.54
N THR A 8 23.01 31.27 33.62
CA THR A 8 23.54 30.22 32.70
C THR A 8 23.19 28.82 33.17
N SER A 9 23.06 28.58 34.45
CA SER A 9 22.71 27.25 34.97
C SER A 9 21.21 26.92 34.83
N THR A 10 20.37 27.94 34.93
CA THR A 10 18.92 27.75 34.68
C THR A 10 18.58 27.47 33.22
N LEU A 11 19.27 28.10 32.29
CA LEU A 11 19.12 27.82 30.85
C LEU A 11 19.57 26.41 30.48
N ALA A 12 20.67 25.94 31.05
CA ALA A 12 21.18 24.58 30.81
C ALA A 12 20.23 23.51 31.38
N ALA A 13 19.59 23.74 32.52
CA ALA A 13 18.61 22.84 33.09
C ALA A 13 17.30 22.78 32.28
N LEU A 14 16.86 23.88 31.71
CA LEU A 14 15.70 23.94 30.83
C LEU A 14 15.94 23.20 29.49
N THR A 15 17.12 23.36 28.90
CA THR A 15 17.46 22.66 27.66
C THR A 15 17.59 21.14 27.87
N LEU A 16 18.09 20.71 29.00
CA LEU A 16 18.16 19.29 29.32
C LEU A 16 16.78 18.66 29.53
N ALA A 17 15.85 19.38 30.14
CA ALA A 17 14.47 18.95 30.37
C ALA A 17 13.71 18.80 29.05
N VAL A 18 13.90 19.71 28.08
CA VAL A 18 13.27 19.64 26.76
C VAL A 18 13.80 18.44 25.95
N LEU A 19 15.10 18.14 26.03
CA LEU A 19 15.68 16.96 25.37
C LEU A 19 15.19 15.64 25.98
N ALA A 20 14.95 15.60 27.28
CA ALA A 20 14.43 14.41 27.96
C ALA A 20 12.97 14.11 27.57
N VAL A 21 12.15 15.15 27.35
CA VAL A 21 10.76 15.00 26.89
C VAL A 21 10.70 14.56 25.44
N ALA A 22 11.60 15.04 24.59
CA ALA A 22 11.68 14.61 23.19
C ALA A 22 12.09 13.13 23.05
N GLY A 23 12.92 12.60 23.95
CA GLY A 23 13.32 11.19 23.97
C GLY A 23 12.21 10.23 24.44
N MET A 24 11.15 10.72 25.08
CA MET A 24 10.02 9.91 25.54
C MET A 24 8.87 9.79 24.53
N ALA A 25 9.00 10.43 23.37
CA ALA A 25 7.98 10.44 22.32
C ALA A 25 8.10 9.23 21.36
N GLU A 26 8.76 8.13 21.75
CA GLU A 26 8.71 6.89 21.01
C GLU A 26 7.31 6.29 21.10
N ALA A 27 6.66 6.19 19.93
CA ALA A 27 5.39 5.51 19.81
C ALA A 27 5.57 4.03 20.14
N ALA A 28 4.97 3.55 21.21
CA ALA A 28 4.92 2.12 21.51
C ALA A 28 4.22 1.37 20.36
N PRO A 29 4.73 0.21 19.93
CA PRO A 29 4.07 -0.58 18.91
C PRO A 29 2.67 -0.98 19.39
N TYR A 30 1.66 -0.77 18.52
CA TYR A 30 0.29 -1.18 18.80
C TYR A 30 0.17 -2.70 18.66
N ILE A 31 -0.21 -3.36 19.74
CA ILE A 31 -0.48 -4.80 19.73
C ILE A 31 -1.99 -5.00 19.82
N PRO A 32 -2.66 -5.50 18.77
CA PRO A 32 -4.10 -5.74 18.82
C PRO A 32 -4.42 -6.84 19.85
N LYS A 33 -5.53 -6.68 20.58
CA LYS A 33 -6.00 -7.63 21.59
C LYS A 33 -6.59 -8.90 20.97
N ASP A 34 -7.04 -8.83 19.71
CA ASP A 34 -7.64 -9.90 18.94
C ASP A 34 -6.94 -10.02 17.59
N GLY A 35 -6.63 -11.25 17.17
CA GLY A 35 -6.00 -11.52 15.87
C GLY A 35 -6.84 -11.09 14.66
N ASN A 36 -8.16 -10.93 14.85
CA ASN A 36 -9.09 -10.46 13.82
C ASN A 36 -9.36 -8.95 13.87
N ALA A 37 -8.69 -8.22 14.76
CA ALA A 37 -8.87 -6.78 14.88
C ALA A 37 -8.41 -6.07 13.59
N VAL A 38 -9.29 -5.25 13.02
CA VAL A 38 -8.95 -4.40 11.88
C VAL A 38 -8.10 -3.24 12.40
N ILE A 39 -6.80 -3.27 12.13
CA ILE A 39 -5.86 -2.24 12.57
C ILE A 39 -5.77 -1.07 11.61
N GLU A 40 -6.04 -1.27 10.33
CA GLU A 40 -6.05 -0.25 9.30
C GLU A 40 -6.95 -0.67 8.14
N GLN A 41 -7.70 0.27 7.59
CA GLN A 41 -8.40 0.09 6.32
C GLN A 41 -7.69 0.90 5.24
N LEU A 42 -7.09 0.20 4.30
CA LEU A 42 -6.47 0.85 3.16
C LEU A 42 -7.56 1.45 2.24
N PRO A 43 -7.42 2.72 1.84
CA PRO A 43 -8.35 3.31 0.89
C PRO A 43 -8.32 2.51 -0.41
N ARG A 44 -9.50 2.08 -0.89
CA ARG A 44 -9.61 1.47 -2.22
C ARG A 44 -9.31 2.53 -3.26
N ARG A 45 -8.21 2.38 -3.97
CA ARG A 45 -8.01 3.13 -5.20
C ARG A 45 -9.12 2.77 -6.16
N ALA A 46 -9.85 3.77 -6.62
CA ALA A 46 -10.69 3.63 -7.80
C ALA A 46 -9.78 3.49 -9.02
N ASP A 47 -9.28 2.30 -9.26
CA ASP A 47 -8.46 1.98 -10.42
C ASP A 47 -9.37 1.60 -11.58
N THR A 48 -9.54 2.53 -12.52
CA THR A 48 -10.36 2.33 -13.71
C THR A 48 -9.87 1.17 -14.57
N THR A 49 -8.56 0.92 -14.60
CA THR A 49 -7.96 -0.22 -15.31
C THR A 49 -8.41 -1.55 -14.70
N GLN A 50 -8.38 -1.69 -13.39
CA GLN A 50 -8.82 -2.90 -12.71
C GLN A 50 -10.32 -3.12 -12.85
N MET A 51 -11.12 -2.06 -12.85
CA MET A 51 -12.57 -2.15 -13.11
C MET A 51 -12.85 -2.64 -14.54
N ALA A 52 -12.14 -2.10 -15.53
CA ALA A 52 -12.27 -2.52 -16.92
C ALA A 52 -11.87 -3.99 -17.14
N LEU A 53 -10.77 -4.43 -16.51
CA LEU A 53 -10.32 -5.83 -16.57
C LEU A 53 -11.34 -6.77 -15.92
N ARG A 54 -11.93 -6.38 -14.80
CA ARG A 54 -12.98 -7.16 -14.15
C ARG A 54 -14.19 -7.31 -15.05
N ALA A 55 -14.67 -6.22 -15.67
CA ALA A 55 -15.80 -6.26 -16.61
C ALA A 55 -15.52 -7.17 -17.81
N GLN A 56 -14.30 -7.13 -18.36
CA GLN A 56 -13.92 -8.01 -19.47
C GLN A 56 -13.86 -9.49 -19.05
N ARG A 57 -13.35 -9.79 -17.85
CA ARG A 57 -13.37 -11.17 -17.31
C ARG A 57 -14.79 -11.69 -17.11
N GLU A 58 -15.68 -10.86 -16.60
CA GLU A 58 -17.08 -11.24 -16.43
C GLU A 58 -17.75 -11.49 -17.77
N GLN A 59 -17.48 -10.66 -18.77
CA GLN A 59 -18.00 -10.87 -20.13
C GLN A 59 -17.44 -12.17 -20.73
N LEU A 60 -16.16 -12.44 -20.59
CA LEU A 60 -15.55 -13.68 -21.08
C LEU A 60 -16.13 -14.91 -20.38
N SER A 61 -16.47 -14.83 -19.10
CA SER A 61 -17.11 -15.94 -18.37
C SER A 61 -18.50 -16.26 -18.91
N ARG A 62 -19.19 -15.30 -19.48
CA ARG A 62 -20.49 -15.47 -20.15
C ARG A 62 -20.35 -16.00 -21.59
N THR A 63 -19.27 -15.66 -22.25
CA THR A 63 -18.96 -16.06 -23.63
C THR A 63 -17.59 -16.69 -23.72
N PRO A 64 -17.39 -17.91 -23.16
CA PRO A 64 -16.06 -18.49 -23.01
C PRO A 64 -15.39 -18.90 -24.33
N GLN A 65 -16.14 -18.92 -25.43
CA GLN A 65 -15.63 -19.22 -26.78
C GLN A 65 -15.35 -17.96 -27.62
N ASP A 66 -15.43 -16.79 -27.05
CA ASP A 66 -15.09 -15.52 -27.73
C ASP A 66 -13.57 -15.34 -27.76
N LEU A 67 -12.94 -15.82 -28.84
CA LEU A 67 -11.51 -15.74 -29.03
C LEU A 67 -11.00 -14.30 -29.09
N ALA A 68 -11.73 -13.40 -29.75
CA ALA A 68 -11.35 -12.01 -29.87
C ALA A 68 -11.30 -11.32 -28.49
N LEU A 69 -12.28 -11.58 -27.63
CA LEU A 69 -12.31 -11.06 -26.27
C LEU A 69 -11.18 -11.66 -25.41
N ALA A 70 -10.94 -12.97 -25.52
CA ALA A 70 -9.89 -13.66 -24.77
C ALA A 70 -8.50 -13.16 -25.16
N THR A 71 -8.21 -13.02 -26.44
CA THR A 71 -6.91 -12.51 -26.92
C THR A 71 -6.72 -11.03 -26.55
N GLY A 72 -7.75 -10.19 -26.66
CA GLY A 72 -7.70 -8.80 -26.22
C GLY A 72 -7.40 -8.66 -24.73
N LEU A 73 -8.05 -9.47 -23.90
CA LEU A 73 -7.81 -9.49 -22.46
C LEU A 73 -6.40 -9.98 -22.12
N ALA A 74 -5.93 -11.04 -22.78
CA ALA A 74 -4.58 -11.57 -22.60
C ALA A 74 -3.51 -10.53 -22.97
N GLN A 75 -3.68 -9.82 -24.07
CA GLN A 75 -2.77 -8.74 -24.49
C GLN A 75 -2.73 -7.59 -23.46
N ARG A 76 -3.86 -7.22 -22.87
CA ARG A 76 -3.90 -6.21 -21.80
C ARG A 76 -3.13 -6.67 -20.58
N TYR A 77 -3.27 -7.93 -20.16
CA TYR A 77 -2.50 -8.47 -19.05
C TYR A 77 -1.00 -8.52 -19.33
N ILE A 78 -0.60 -8.87 -20.54
CA ILE A 78 0.82 -8.85 -20.94
C ILE A 78 1.38 -7.42 -20.88
N GLY A 79 0.62 -6.43 -21.35
CA GLY A 79 0.98 -5.02 -21.24
C GLY A 79 1.18 -4.57 -19.80
N LEU A 80 0.27 -4.95 -18.90
CA LEU A 80 0.37 -4.65 -17.47
C LEU A 80 1.54 -5.35 -16.79
N ALA A 81 1.83 -6.60 -17.16
CA ALA A 81 2.98 -7.32 -16.65
C ALA A 81 4.28 -6.58 -16.94
N ARG A 82 4.39 -5.97 -18.10
CA ARG A 82 5.55 -5.17 -18.50
C ARG A 82 5.60 -3.80 -17.81
N SER A 83 4.49 -3.07 -17.82
CA SER A 83 4.43 -1.70 -17.29
C SER A 83 4.56 -1.65 -15.77
N GLU A 84 4.00 -2.63 -15.06
CA GLU A 84 4.03 -2.71 -13.61
C GLU A 84 5.12 -3.64 -13.07
N THR A 85 5.85 -4.31 -13.96
CA THR A 85 6.87 -5.32 -13.61
C THR A 85 6.30 -6.40 -12.68
N ASP A 86 5.07 -6.83 -12.95
CA ASP A 86 4.34 -7.79 -12.13
C ASP A 86 4.05 -9.07 -12.94
N PRO A 87 4.80 -10.17 -12.69
CA PRO A 87 4.65 -11.42 -13.44
C PRO A 87 3.31 -12.13 -13.21
N ARG A 88 2.54 -11.78 -12.18
CA ARG A 88 1.22 -12.37 -11.92
C ARG A 88 0.24 -12.15 -13.07
N TYR A 89 0.36 -11.04 -13.78
CA TYR A 89 -0.46 -10.75 -14.95
C TYR A 89 -0.25 -11.74 -16.10
N LEU A 90 0.92 -12.34 -16.22
CA LEU A 90 1.17 -13.42 -17.23
C LEU A 90 0.33 -14.66 -16.93
N GLY A 91 0.16 -15.01 -15.67
CA GLY A 91 -0.72 -16.09 -15.25
C GLY A 91 -2.20 -15.79 -15.56
N TYR A 92 -2.64 -14.55 -15.40
CA TYR A 92 -3.98 -14.12 -15.78
C TYR A 92 -4.21 -14.15 -17.28
N ALA A 93 -3.18 -13.80 -18.09
CA ALA A 93 -3.22 -13.92 -19.54
C ALA A 93 -3.38 -15.38 -19.97
N GLN A 94 -2.62 -16.30 -19.37
CA GLN A 94 -2.76 -17.73 -19.62
C GLN A 94 -4.15 -18.25 -19.26
N ALA A 95 -4.69 -17.83 -18.13
CA ALA A 95 -6.03 -18.22 -17.70
C ALA A 95 -7.11 -17.75 -18.68
N ALA A 96 -6.99 -16.56 -19.27
CA ALA A 96 -7.90 -16.06 -20.28
C ALA A 96 -7.89 -16.91 -21.56
N LEU A 97 -6.75 -17.50 -21.89
CA LEU A 97 -6.54 -18.33 -23.10
C LEU A 97 -6.69 -19.85 -22.83
N ALA A 98 -7.02 -20.25 -21.61
CA ALA A 98 -7.06 -21.66 -21.22
C ALA A 98 -7.94 -22.58 -22.10
N PRO A 99 -9.10 -22.13 -22.66
CA PRO A 99 -9.93 -22.95 -23.55
C PRO A 99 -9.30 -23.32 -24.89
N TRP A 100 -8.24 -22.63 -25.28
CA TRP A 100 -7.50 -22.84 -26.53
C TRP A 100 -6.08 -23.33 -26.25
#